data_0e7a1a927cbedd25f9c6d86d13a4e21d
#
_entry.id   0e7a1a927cbedd25f9c6d86d13a4e21d
#
_cell.length_a   1.000
_cell.length_b   1.000
_cell.length_c   1.000
_cell.angle_alpha   90.00
_cell.angle_beta   90.00
_cell.angle_gamma   90.00
#
_symmetry.space_group_name_H-M   'P 1'
#
loop_
_entity.id
_entity.type
_entity.pdbx_description
1 polymer ?
#
loop_
_entity_poly.entity_id
_entity_poly.type
_entity_poly.pdbx_seq_one_letter_code
_entity_poly.pdbx_strand_id
1 'polypeptide(L)'
;IETGDGPFVTLGDILVPESEVPAEFYIDSDDVEKWAYAKGGKKEKRVNKTTGYEYNYSEGAMAFPDYVDKPSRTIITGEGGAAPSRFKHVVATESGRYRRLVPVELERLNMFPDNHTAGASDMRRAFLMGNALVTGIVERIGLQIVKRCWP
;
A
#
# COMPACT_ATOMS: atom_id res chain seq x y z
N ILE A 1 2.93 -25.78 7.83
CA ILE A 1 3.46 -24.66 7.03
C ILE A 1 4.62 -24.14 7.84
N GLU A 2 5.86 -24.42 7.39
CA GLU A 2 7.03 -23.80 7.99
C GLU A 2 6.95 -22.30 7.67
N THR A 3 6.81 -21.49 8.70
CA THR A 3 7.03 -20.06 8.63
C THR A 3 8.53 -19.89 8.44
N GLY A 4 8.95 -19.36 7.28
CA GLY A 4 10.38 -19.16 7.01
C GLY A 4 10.95 -18.18 8.03
N ASP A 5 11.96 -18.63 8.81
CA ASP A 5 12.72 -17.80 9.74
C ASP A 5 13.78 -16.91 9.05
N GLY A 6 13.61 -16.67 7.74
CA GLY A 6 14.49 -15.83 6.95
C GLY A 6 14.18 -14.34 7.07
N PRO A 7 15.14 -13.46 6.70
CA PRO A 7 14.89 -12.03 6.65
C PRO A 7 13.72 -11.75 5.70
N PHE A 8 12.76 -10.95 6.16
CA PHE A 8 11.66 -10.48 5.34
C PHE A 8 12.02 -9.15 4.67
N VAL A 9 11.47 -8.93 3.49
CA VAL A 9 11.59 -7.65 2.77
C VAL A 9 10.72 -6.62 3.49
N THR A 10 11.31 -5.50 3.86
CA THR A 10 10.62 -4.38 4.49
C THR A 10 10.05 -3.42 3.46
N LEU A 11 9.16 -2.52 3.88
CA LEU A 11 8.69 -1.44 3.01
C LEU A 11 9.87 -0.56 2.55
N GLY A 12 10.84 -0.32 3.42
CA GLY A 12 12.03 0.48 3.09
C GLY A 12 12.88 -0.11 1.96
N ASP A 13 12.98 -1.44 1.90
CA ASP A 13 13.81 -2.12 0.89
C ASP A 13 13.31 -1.94 -0.56
N ILE A 14 12.03 -1.59 -0.74
CA ILE A 14 11.43 -1.44 -2.07
C ILE A 14 11.33 0.02 -2.53
N LEU A 15 11.60 0.98 -1.65
CA LEU A 15 11.49 2.39 -1.97
C LEU A 15 12.55 2.82 -3.00
N VAL A 16 12.16 3.72 -3.89
CA VAL A 16 13.12 4.42 -4.75
C VAL A 16 13.81 5.54 -3.97
N PRO A 17 15.04 5.94 -4.38
CA PRO A 17 15.71 7.10 -3.80
C PRO A 17 14.82 8.35 -3.85
N GLU A 18 14.88 9.19 -2.82
CA GLU A 18 14.06 10.41 -2.74
C GLU A 18 14.23 11.32 -3.96
N SER A 19 15.43 11.35 -4.55
CA SER A 19 15.74 12.13 -5.76
C SER A 19 14.99 11.68 -7.03
N GLU A 20 14.47 10.45 -7.03
CA GLU A 20 13.72 9.89 -8.17
C GLU A 20 12.20 10.02 -8.00
N VAL A 21 11.74 10.57 -6.89
CA VAL A 21 10.30 10.71 -6.60
C VAL A 21 9.75 11.97 -7.24
N PRO A 22 8.77 11.87 -8.19
CA PRO A 22 8.15 13.03 -8.79
C PRO A 22 7.40 13.89 -7.75
N ALA A 23 7.38 15.20 -7.96
CA ALA A 23 6.85 16.17 -7.01
C ALA A 23 5.37 15.92 -6.65
N GLU A 24 4.58 15.43 -7.58
CA GLU A 24 3.15 15.12 -7.40
C GLU A 24 2.85 13.97 -6.42
N PHE A 25 3.87 13.20 -6.02
CA PHE A 25 3.70 12.15 -5.02
C PHE A 25 3.87 12.66 -3.60
N TYR A 26 4.43 13.84 -3.42
CA TYR A 26 4.55 14.44 -2.09
C TYR A 26 3.18 14.93 -1.59
N ILE A 27 3.04 14.95 -0.28
CA ILE A 27 1.88 15.46 0.43
C ILE A 27 2.20 16.89 0.84
N ASP A 28 1.33 17.82 0.46
CA ASP A 28 1.46 19.22 0.88
C ASP A 28 1.35 19.32 2.41
N SER A 29 2.12 20.25 3.00
CA SER A 29 2.12 20.47 4.44
C SER A 29 0.73 20.69 5.01
N ASP A 30 -0.12 21.42 4.29
CA ASP A 30 -1.49 21.76 4.69
C ASP A 30 -2.45 20.56 4.66
N ASP A 31 -2.07 19.48 3.98
CA ASP A 31 -2.85 18.26 3.88
C ASP A 31 -2.40 17.17 4.85
N VAL A 32 -1.24 17.29 5.49
CA VAL A 32 -0.69 16.27 6.39
C VAL A 32 -1.68 15.91 7.50
N GLU A 33 -2.33 16.90 8.11
CA GLU A 33 -3.33 16.67 9.15
C GLU A 33 -4.55 15.88 8.65
N LYS A 34 -4.98 16.11 7.40
CA LYS A 34 -6.09 15.37 6.77
C LYS A 34 -5.72 13.90 6.56
N TRP A 35 -4.46 13.64 6.16
CA TRP A 35 -3.95 12.29 6.01
C TRP A 35 -3.84 11.58 7.36
N ALA A 36 -3.29 12.23 8.38
CA ALA A 36 -3.21 11.70 9.74
C ALA A 36 -4.60 11.41 10.30
N TYR A 37 -5.57 12.34 10.14
CA TYR A 37 -6.95 12.12 10.54
C TYR A 37 -7.59 10.94 9.80
N ALA A 38 -7.38 10.80 8.48
CA ALA A 38 -7.92 9.69 7.72
C ALA A 38 -7.47 8.33 8.26
N LYS A 39 -6.22 8.23 8.74
CA LYS A 39 -5.63 7.01 9.31
C LYS A 39 -5.89 6.83 10.80
N GLY A 40 -6.32 7.87 11.49
CA GLY A 40 -6.65 7.82 12.92
C GLY A 40 -7.81 6.87 13.25
N GLY A 41 -7.86 6.42 14.49
CA GLY A 41 -8.99 5.64 15.01
C GLY A 41 -10.23 6.52 15.15
N LYS A 42 -11.40 5.97 14.81
CA LYS A 42 -12.69 6.66 14.90
C LYS A 42 -13.70 5.82 15.66
N LYS A 43 -14.48 6.50 16.50
CA LYS A 43 -15.66 5.95 17.16
C LYS A 43 -16.75 6.98 17.10
N GLU A 44 -17.76 6.74 16.28
CA GLU A 44 -18.84 7.70 16.05
C GLU A 44 -20.17 6.98 15.79
N LYS A 45 -21.27 7.65 16.13
CA LYS A 45 -22.60 7.20 15.72
C LYS A 45 -22.85 7.62 14.29
N ARG A 46 -23.27 6.70 13.46
CA ARG A 46 -23.65 6.95 12.07
C ARG A 46 -25.08 6.52 11.82
N VAL A 47 -25.72 7.20 10.88
CA VAL A 47 -27.08 6.89 10.45
C VAL A 47 -27.01 6.39 9.01
N ASN A 48 -27.59 5.24 8.76
CA ASN A 48 -27.75 4.75 7.38
C ASN A 48 -28.76 5.67 6.66
N LYS A 49 -28.29 6.35 5.63
CA LYS A 49 -29.10 7.36 4.90
C LYS A 49 -30.34 6.77 4.21
N THR A 50 -30.32 5.48 3.90
CA THR A 50 -31.43 4.80 3.21
C THR A 50 -32.48 4.26 4.17
N THR A 51 -32.07 3.75 5.32
CA THR A 51 -32.97 3.05 6.26
C THR A 51 -33.24 3.84 7.53
N GLY A 52 -32.52 4.93 7.78
CA GLY A 52 -32.59 5.70 9.04
C GLY A 52 -31.99 4.96 10.26
N TYR A 53 -31.41 3.77 10.08
CA TYR A 53 -30.88 2.96 11.17
C TYR A 53 -29.60 3.59 11.74
N GLU A 54 -29.59 3.80 13.06
CA GLU A 54 -28.41 4.29 13.80
C GLU A 54 -27.51 3.12 14.20
N TYR A 55 -26.19 3.28 13.97
CA TYR A 55 -25.21 2.28 14.39
C TYR A 55 -23.92 2.92 14.89
N ASN A 56 -23.23 2.21 15.77
CA ASN A 56 -21.93 2.64 16.26
C ASN A 56 -20.86 2.21 15.25
N TYR A 57 -20.24 3.19 14.59
CA TYR A 57 -19.12 2.97 13.71
C TYR A 57 -17.81 3.00 14.51
N SER A 58 -16.96 2.02 14.33
CA SER A 58 -15.64 1.98 14.97
C SER A 58 -14.57 1.54 13.98
N GLU A 59 -13.50 2.32 13.88
CA GLU A 59 -12.28 2.00 13.13
C GLU A 59 -11.08 2.05 14.08
N GLY A 60 -10.21 1.04 14.00
CA GLY A 60 -8.90 1.10 14.64
C GLY A 60 -7.97 2.10 13.94
N ALA A 61 -6.96 2.62 14.63
CA ALA A 61 -5.94 3.44 14.01
C ALA A 61 -5.05 2.61 13.08
N MET A 62 -4.58 3.23 11.99
CA MET A 62 -3.51 2.74 11.14
C MET A 62 -2.25 3.58 11.36
N ALA A 63 -1.08 3.04 11.04
CA ALA A 63 0.16 3.80 11.13
C ALA A 63 0.15 5.03 10.20
N PHE A 64 0.70 6.13 10.69
CA PHE A 64 0.98 7.33 9.91
C PHE A 64 2.24 8.01 10.42
N PRO A 65 3.31 8.09 9.63
CA PRO A 65 3.52 7.38 8.36
C PRO A 65 3.56 5.85 8.51
N ASP A 66 3.50 5.13 7.40
CA ASP A 66 3.71 3.68 7.39
C ASP A 66 5.14 3.35 7.81
N TYR A 67 5.34 2.26 8.56
CA TYR A 67 6.65 1.83 9.05
C TYR A 67 7.49 1.28 7.89
N VAL A 68 8.68 1.86 7.70
CA VAL A 68 9.60 1.43 6.63
C VAL A 68 10.46 0.23 7.03
N ASP A 69 10.62 -0.02 8.31
CA ASP A 69 11.37 -1.14 8.90
C ASP A 69 10.57 -2.45 9.05
N LYS A 70 9.34 -2.46 8.54
CA LYS A 70 8.42 -3.60 8.62
C LYS A 70 7.92 -4.01 7.23
N PRO A 71 7.40 -5.25 7.08
CA PRO A 71 6.69 -5.63 5.86
C PRO A 71 5.53 -4.68 5.57
N SER A 72 5.31 -4.40 4.29
CA SER A 72 4.20 -3.56 3.84
C SER A 72 2.84 -4.17 4.17
N ARG A 73 1.85 -3.30 4.39
CA ARG A 73 0.44 -3.71 4.36
C ARG A 73 0.03 -4.11 2.94
N THR A 74 -1.12 -4.74 2.85
CA THR A 74 -1.75 -5.04 1.55
C THR A 74 -2.08 -3.76 0.79
N ILE A 75 -1.75 -3.74 -0.52
CA ILE A 75 -2.18 -2.69 -1.45
C ILE A 75 -3.64 -2.92 -1.83
N ILE A 76 -4.34 -1.83 -2.09
CA ILE A 76 -5.73 -1.87 -2.60
C ILE A 76 -5.84 -1.14 -3.95
N THR A 77 -6.92 -1.37 -4.67
CA THR A 77 -7.19 -0.71 -5.95
C THR A 77 -7.28 0.82 -5.88
N GLY A 78 -7.54 1.36 -4.69
CA GLY A 78 -7.62 2.79 -4.43
C GLY A 78 -6.30 3.45 -4.05
N GLU A 79 -5.16 2.78 -4.20
CA GLU A 79 -3.82 3.31 -3.84
C GLU A 79 -3.45 4.56 -4.65
N GLY A 80 -3.88 4.65 -5.89
CA GLY A 80 -3.62 5.80 -6.75
C GLY A 80 -4.35 7.09 -6.36
N GLY A 81 -3.89 8.22 -6.93
CA GLY A 81 -4.48 9.54 -6.74
C GLY A 81 -4.05 10.26 -5.47
N ALA A 82 -4.14 11.60 -5.47
CA ALA A 82 -3.60 12.47 -4.42
C ALA A 82 -4.50 12.63 -3.19
N ALA A 83 -5.79 12.28 -3.27
CA ALA A 83 -6.72 12.50 -2.16
C ALA A 83 -6.36 11.67 -0.91
N PRO A 84 -6.47 12.25 0.30
CA PRO A 84 -6.26 11.54 1.55
C PRO A 84 -7.13 10.29 1.68
N SER A 85 -6.53 9.20 2.15
CA SER A 85 -7.23 7.93 2.37
C SER A 85 -6.55 7.15 3.47
N ARG A 86 -7.36 6.47 4.31
CA ARG A 86 -6.79 5.61 5.35
C ARG A 86 -5.99 4.43 4.79
N PHE A 87 -6.32 3.96 3.60
CA PHE A 87 -5.74 2.74 3.04
C PHE A 87 -4.49 2.97 2.20
N LYS A 88 -4.28 4.18 1.65
CA LYS A 88 -3.09 4.50 0.87
C LYS A 88 -1.84 4.50 1.75
N HIS A 89 -0.75 4.01 1.20
CA HIS A 89 0.55 4.08 1.87
C HIS A 89 1.07 5.52 1.87
N VAL A 90 1.66 5.90 3.00
CA VAL A 90 2.37 7.17 3.16
C VAL A 90 3.66 6.90 3.91
N VAL A 91 4.78 7.30 3.34
CA VAL A 91 6.09 7.16 3.96
C VAL A 91 6.70 8.52 4.26
N ALA A 92 7.49 8.61 5.31
CA ALA A 92 8.34 9.76 5.58
C ALA A 92 9.65 9.62 4.78
N THR A 93 10.12 10.72 4.21
CA THR A 93 11.40 10.79 3.52
C THR A 93 12.52 11.26 4.44
N GLU A 94 13.78 11.11 4.01
CA GLU A 94 14.93 11.58 4.74
C GLU A 94 14.91 13.11 4.96
N SER A 95 14.34 13.86 4.01
CA SER A 95 14.13 15.30 4.12
C SER A 95 13.02 15.71 5.11
N GLY A 96 12.33 14.74 5.72
CA GLY A 96 11.24 14.97 6.68
C GLY A 96 9.87 15.26 6.03
N ARG A 97 9.77 15.15 4.72
CA ARG A 97 8.49 15.27 4.01
C ARG A 97 7.73 13.94 3.99
N TYR A 98 6.44 14.01 3.74
CA TYR A 98 5.59 12.84 3.53
C TYR A 98 5.27 12.66 2.05
N ARG A 99 5.22 11.40 1.60
CA ARG A 99 4.85 11.07 0.23
C ARG A 99 4.07 9.76 0.12
N ARG A 100 3.36 9.63 -0.98
CA ARG A 100 2.72 8.38 -1.39
C ARG A 100 3.74 7.47 -2.09
N LEU A 101 3.40 6.20 -2.25
CA LEU A 101 4.21 5.29 -3.06
C LEU A 101 4.07 5.61 -4.55
N VAL A 102 5.18 5.54 -5.27
CA VAL A 102 5.18 5.65 -6.74
C VAL A 102 4.83 4.30 -7.38
N PRO A 103 4.38 4.28 -8.66
CA PRO A 103 3.94 3.04 -9.32
C PRO A 103 4.96 1.90 -9.30
N VAL A 104 6.25 2.20 -9.47
CA VAL A 104 7.32 1.20 -9.41
C VAL A 104 7.40 0.52 -8.03
N GLU A 105 7.20 1.27 -6.96
CA GLU A 105 7.19 0.71 -5.61
C GLU A 105 5.99 -0.23 -5.39
N LEU A 106 4.83 0.10 -5.98
CA LEU A 106 3.67 -0.78 -5.94
C LEU A 106 3.89 -2.07 -6.75
N GLU A 107 4.61 -1.98 -7.87
CA GLU A 107 5.03 -3.15 -8.65
C GLU A 107 5.97 -4.04 -7.85
N ARG A 108 6.99 -3.46 -7.20
CA ARG A 108 7.93 -4.17 -6.32
C ARG A 108 7.24 -4.86 -5.14
N LEU A 109 6.23 -4.24 -4.53
CA LEU A 109 5.43 -4.84 -3.45
C LEU A 109 4.73 -6.13 -3.88
N ASN A 110 4.32 -6.21 -5.15
CA ASN A 110 3.75 -7.43 -5.72
C ASN A 110 4.79 -8.33 -6.41
N MET A 111 6.08 -8.01 -6.24
CA MET A 111 7.21 -8.74 -6.83
C MET A 111 7.20 -8.76 -8.37
N PHE A 112 6.62 -7.73 -9.01
CA PHE A 112 6.75 -7.53 -10.45
C PHE A 112 8.08 -6.82 -10.77
N PRO A 113 8.62 -7.00 -11.98
CA PRO A 113 9.75 -6.20 -12.46
C PRO A 113 9.37 -4.71 -12.49
N ASP A 114 10.37 -3.85 -12.29
CA ASP A 114 10.20 -2.40 -12.42
C ASP A 114 9.63 -2.03 -13.78
N ASN A 115 8.68 -1.10 -13.77
CA ASN A 115 8.00 -0.62 -14.97
C ASN A 115 7.18 -1.69 -15.74
N HIS A 116 6.77 -2.77 -15.08
CA HIS A 116 5.91 -3.80 -15.66
C HIS A 116 4.61 -3.22 -16.26
N THR A 117 4.07 -2.18 -15.64
CA THR A 117 2.86 -1.51 -16.10
C THR A 117 3.14 -0.17 -16.81
N ALA A 118 4.38 0.06 -17.28
CA ALA A 118 4.74 1.26 -18.03
C ALA A 118 3.84 1.46 -19.26
N GLY A 119 3.55 2.73 -19.58
CA GLY A 119 2.63 3.09 -20.64
C GLY A 119 1.18 3.33 -20.18
N ALA A 120 0.80 2.88 -18.99
CA ALA A 120 -0.44 3.28 -18.34
C ALA A 120 -0.23 4.53 -17.46
N SER A 121 -1.31 5.29 -17.17
CA SER A 121 -1.24 6.38 -16.21
C SER A 121 -0.96 5.86 -14.79
N ASP A 122 -0.35 6.66 -13.92
CA ASP A 122 0.00 6.28 -12.55
C ASP A 122 -1.20 5.78 -11.75
N MET A 123 -2.36 6.41 -11.92
CA MET A 123 -3.61 5.94 -11.31
C MET A 123 -3.99 4.54 -11.81
N ARG A 124 -3.82 4.28 -13.10
CA ARG A 124 -4.12 2.97 -13.69
C ARG A 124 -3.11 1.92 -13.25
N ARG A 125 -1.82 2.27 -13.18
CA ARG A 125 -0.75 1.41 -12.66
C ARG A 125 -1.05 0.98 -11.22
N ALA A 126 -1.37 1.94 -10.35
CA ALA A 126 -1.77 1.66 -8.97
C ALA A 126 -3.01 0.76 -8.87
N PHE A 127 -4.03 1.01 -9.71
CA PHE A 127 -5.22 0.17 -9.78
C PHE A 127 -4.90 -1.26 -10.20
N LEU A 128 -4.03 -1.44 -11.19
CA LEU A 128 -3.59 -2.77 -11.64
C LEU A 128 -2.87 -3.52 -10.52
N MET A 129 -1.97 -2.87 -9.81
CA MET A 129 -1.26 -3.47 -8.69
C MET A 129 -2.18 -3.81 -7.51
N GLY A 130 -3.20 -3.00 -7.24
CA GLY A 130 -4.21 -3.31 -6.22
C GLY A 130 -5.08 -4.53 -6.55
N ASN A 131 -5.15 -4.94 -7.83
CA ASN A 131 -5.84 -6.16 -8.28
C ASN A 131 -4.89 -7.35 -8.49
N ALA A 132 -3.58 -7.12 -8.49
CA ALA A 132 -2.61 -8.15 -8.80
C ALA A 132 -2.38 -9.10 -7.60
N LEU A 133 -1.96 -10.31 -7.91
CA LEU A 133 -1.40 -11.24 -6.92
C LEU A 133 0.10 -10.97 -6.75
N VAL A 134 0.64 -11.26 -5.58
CA VAL A 134 2.09 -11.24 -5.34
C VAL A 134 2.73 -12.40 -6.10
N THR A 135 3.46 -12.10 -7.17
CA THR A 135 3.97 -13.10 -8.13
C THR A 135 4.85 -14.15 -7.47
N GLY A 136 5.72 -13.77 -6.54
CA GLY A 136 6.57 -14.72 -5.83
C GLY A 136 5.82 -15.70 -4.92
N ILE A 137 4.63 -15.34 -4.43
CA ILE A 137 3.76 -16.28 -3.70
C ILE A 137 3.18 -17.30 -4.69
N VAL A 138 2.70 -16.85 -5.84
CA VAL A 138 2.14 -17.71 -6.88
C VAL A 138 3.19 -18.69 -7.40
N GLU A 139 4.42 -18.21 -7.63
CA GLU A 139 5.55 -19.04 -8.03
C GLU A 139 5.85 -20.14 -7.00
N ARG A 140 5.94 -19.78 -5.70
CA ARG A 140 6.19 -20.75 -4.62
C ARG A 140 5.08 -21.81 -4.54
N ILE A 141 3.84 -21.43 -4.70
CA ILE A 141 2.70 -22.36 -4.74
C ILE A 141 2.84 -23.29 -5.94
N GLY A 142 3.13 -22.74 -7.12
CA GLY A 142 3.33 -23.51 -8.35
C GLY A 142 4.45 -24.55 -8.21
N LEU A 143 5.60 -24.16 -7.67
CA LEU A 143 6.73 -25.08 -7.41
C LEU A 143 6.34 -26.22 -6.45
N GLN A 144 5.55 -25.96 -5.42
CA GLN A 144 5.08 -26.99 -4.51
C GLN A 144 4.09 -27.95 -5.18
N ILE A 145 3.22 -27.46 -6.05
CA ILE A 145 2.30 -28.30 -6.82
C ILE A 145 3.09 -29.22 -7.77
N VAL A 146 4.02 -28.65 -8.55
CA VAL A 146 4.88 -29.42 -9.45
C VAL A 146 5.63 -30.51 -8.69
N LYS A 147 6.29 -30.16 -7.59
CA LYS A 147 7.05 -31.11 -6.77
C LYS A 147 6.20 -32.26 -6.22
N ARG A 148 4.91 -32.03 -5.95
CA ARG A 148 4.02 -33.06 -5.41
C ARG A 148 3.31 -33.89 -6.46
N CYS A 149 3.00 -33.29 -7.61
CA CYS A 149 2.21 -33.93 -8.66
C CYS A 149 3.07 -34.56 -9.75
N TRP A 150 4.31 -34.10 -9.92
CA TRP A 150 5.29 -34.60 -10.89
C TRP A 150 6.65 -34.80 -10.20
N PRO A 151 6.79 -35.89 -9.40
CA PRO A 151 8.03 -36.23 -8.71
C PRO A 151 9.14 -36.70 -9.69
#